data_b596648b034b7836c1ad4e3d15273c95
#
_entry.id   b596648b034b7836c1ad4e3d15273c95
#
_cell.length_a   1.000
_cell.length_b   1.000
_cell.length_c   1.000
_cell.angle_alpha   90.00
_cell.angle_beta   90.00
_cell.angle_gamma   90.00
#
_symmetry.space_group_name_H-M   'P 1'
#
loop_
_entity.id
_entity.type
_entity.pdbx_description
1 polymer ?
#
loop_
_entity_poly.entity_id
_entity_poly.type
_entity_poly.pdbx_seq_one_letter_code
_entity_poly.pdbx_strand_id
1 'polypeptide(L)'
;MLTLASKVEEVYAPACSDFVYITDNAYTEDAIKQMEMKILQTLKFNLFEPLSLHFLRRFSKAGDVDVLQHSLAKFAIELALVEYDLVPIPGSKLAASALCLSLMLLEPQVLFKEYYWSYLNYRRSKTAFGEKPWCSTAAITRRS
;
A
#
# COMPACT_ATOMS: atom_id res chain seq x y z
N MET A 1 17.58 3.90 -12.45
CA MET A 1 16.49 3.48 -11.53
C MET A 1 16.89 3.61 -10.08
N LEU A 2 18.06 3.05 -9.65
CA LEU A 2 18.51 3.09 -8.26
C LEU A 2 18.65 4.52 -7.72
N THR A 3 19.22 5.44 -8.50
CA THR A 3 19.34 6.87 -8.17
C THR A 3 18.01 7.55 -7.90
N LEU A 4 16.97 7.25 -8.68
CA LEU A 4 15.61 7.77 -8.44
C LEU A 4 14.97 7.15 -7.19
N ALA A 5 15.14 5.85 -7.00
CA ALA A 5 14.61 5.16 -5.84
C ALA A 5 15.21 5.71 -4.54
N SER A 6 16.54 5.90 -4.49
CA SER A 6 17.20 6.47 -3.31
C SER A 6 16.76 7.91 -3.03
N LYS A 7 16.59 8.75 -4.07
CA LYS A 7 16.09 10.13 -3.90
C LYS A 7 14.66 10.18 -3.37
N VAL A 8 13.84 9.17 -3.61
CA VAL A 8 12.44 9.11 -3.16
C VAL A 8 12.34 8.52 -1.75
N GLU A 9 13.11 7.48 -1.44
CA GLU A 9 12.96 6.69 -0.22
C GLU A 9 13.94 7.08 0.89
N GLU A 10 15.12 7.61 0.56
CA GLU A 10 16.15 7.89 1.55
C GLU A 10 16.12 9.35 1.98
N VAL A 11 16.31 9.60 3.29
CA VAL A 11 16.40 10.96 3.86
C VAL A 11 17.63 11.70 3.31
N TYR A 12 18.73 10.97 3.12
CA TYR A 12 19.98 11.47 2.52
C TYR A 12 20.31 10.62 1.30
N ALA A 13 19.91 11.10 0.13
CA ALA A 13 20.21 10.40 -1.12
C ALA A 13 21.71 10.46 -1.42
N PRO A 14 22.35 9.33 -1.81
CA PRO A 14 23.75 9.30 -2.23
C PRO A 14 24.02 10.23 -3.41
N ALA A 15 25.26 10.71 -3.52
CA ALA A 15 25.68 11.53 -4.64
C ALA A 15 25.72 10.74 -5.95
N CYS A 16 25.60 11.42 -7.10
CA CYS A 16 25.65 10.77 -8.41
C CYS A 16 27.00 10.08 -8.65
N SER A 17 28.08 10.64 -8.11
CA SER A 17 29.44 10.07 -8.11
C SER A 17 29.53 8.69 -7.45
N ASP A 18 28.74 8.46 -6.40
CA ASP A 18 28.74 7.18 -5.69
C ASP A 18 28.17 6.07 -6.58
N PHE A 19 27.14 6.40 -7.37
CA PHE A 19 26.58 5.46 -8.35
C PHE A 19 27.55 5.18 -9.51
N VAL A 20 28.33 6.17 -9.93
CA VAL A 20 29.41 5.96 -10.92
C VAL A 20 30.45 5.01 -10.37
N TYR A 21 30.86 5.20 -9.12
CA TYR A 21 31.83 4.33 -8.46
C TYR A 21 31.33 2.89 -8.31
N ILE A 22 30.07 2.69 -7.87
CA ILE A 22 29.48 1.35 -7.70
C ILE A 22 29.39 0.61 -9.05
N THR A 23 29.20 1.33 -10.15
CA THR A 23 29.17 0.72 -11.50
C THR A 23 30.56 0.55 -12.12
N ASP A 24 31.62 0.69 -11.34
CA ASP A 24 33.02 0.59 -11.79
C ASP A 24 33.32 1.53 -12.98
N ASN A 25 32.79 2.76 -12.90
CA ASN A 25 32.90 3.77 -13.95
C ASN A 25 32.36 3.35 -15.34
N ALA A 26 31.44 2.38 -15.37
CA ALA A 26 30.80 1.95 -16.63
C ALA A 26 29.99 3.07 -17.29
N TYR A 27 29.49 4.03 -16.49
CA TYR A 27 28.70 5.18 -16.96
C TYR A 27 29.21 6.48 -16.36
N THR A 28 29.18 7.54 -17.14
CA THR A 28 29.49 8.88 -16.65
C THR A 28 28.32 9.49 -15.87
N GLU A 29 28.58 10.47 -15.00
CA GLU A 29 27.53 11.19 -14.29
C GLU A 29 26.47 11.79 -15.23
N ASP A 30 26.91 12.34 -16.36
CA ASP A 30 26.01 12.95 -17.34
C ASP A 30 25.10 11.92 -18.00
N ALA A 31 25.60 10.71 -18.27
CA ALA A 31 24.81 9.63 -18.81
C ALA A 31 23.74 9.17 -17.80
N ILE A 32 24.10 9.10 -16.51
CA ILE A 32 23.15 8.77 -15.43
C ILE A 32 22.07 9.85 -15.32
N LYS A 33 22.44 11.14 -15.33
CA LYS A 33 21.49 12.26 -15.27
C LYS A 33 20.55 12.30 -16.48
N GLN A 34 21.06 12.05 -17.67
CA GLN A 34 20.24 11.99 -18.88
C GLN A 34 19.24 10.83 -18.84
N MET A 35 19.67 9.66 -18.36
CA MET A 35 18.79 8.51 -18.19
C MET A 35 17.72 8.77 -17.12
N GLU A 36 18.09 9.43 -16.02
CA GLU A 36 17.16 9.86 -14.99
C GLU A 36 16.04 10.75 -15.57
N MET A 37 16.41 11.77 -16.34
CA MET A 37 15.43 12.63 -16.99
C MET A 37 14.52 11.89 -17.96
N LYS A 38 15.08 10.97 -18.74
CA LYS A 38 14.32 10.14 -19.68
C LYS A 38 13.29 9.25 -18.95
N ILE A 39 13.68 8.65 -17.83
CA ILE A 39 12.78 7.83 -17.00
C ILE A 39 11.66 8.70 -16.41
N LEU A 40 12.00 9.86 -15.83
CA LEU A 40 11.02 10.78 -15.26
C LEU A 40 9.99 11.25 -16.30
N GLN A 41 10.44 11.60 -17.49
CA GLN A 41 9.56 11.98 -18.60
C GLN A 41 8.63 10.84 -19.02
N THR A 42 9.17 9.61 -19.13
CA THR A 42 8.39 8.42 -19.49
C THR A 42 7.32 8.12 -18.45
N LEU A 43 7.64 8.26 -17.17
CA LEU A 43 6.72 8.08 -16.05
C LEU A 43 5.82 9.30 -15.81
N LYS A 44 5.95 10.37 -16.61
CA LYS A 44 5.23 11.64 -16.42
C LYS A 44 5.38 12.18 -14.99
N PHE A 45 6.55 12.00 -14.39
CA PHE A 45 6.86 12.36 -13.00
C PHE A 45 5.96 11.67 -11.94
N ASN A 46 5.24 10.63 -12.32
CA ASN A 46 4.44 9.85 -11.38
C ASN A 46 5.31 8.77 -10.71
N LEU A 47 5.97 9.14 -9.62
CA LEU A 47 6.87 8.26 -8.87
C LEU A 47 6.21 7.64 -7.64
N PHE A 48 5.04 8.13 -7.26
CA PHE A 48 4.40 7.75 -6.01
C PHE A 48 3.16 6.89 -6.27
N GLU A 49 3.30 5.58 -6.03
CA GLU A 49 2.17 4.65 -6.00
C GLU A 49 1.90 4.26 -4.54
N PRO A 50 0.65 4.43 -4.05
CA PRO A 50 0.33 4.08 -2.67
C PRO A 50 0.41 2.57 -2.45
N LEU A 51 1.36 2.15 -1.61
CA LEU A 51 1.62 0.75 -1.29
C LEU A 51 0.53 0.17 -0.38
N SER A 52 0.33 -1.14 -0.47
CA SER A 52 -0.61 -1.89 0.38
C SER A 52 -0.38 -1.64 1.87
N LEU A 53 0.87 -1.48 2.30
CA LEU A 53 1.22 -1.19 3.69
C LEU A 53 0.71 0.18 4.17
N HIS A 54 0.67 1.20 3.31
CA HIS A 54 0.10 2.51 3.66
C HIS A 54 -1.41 2.40 3.94
N PHE A 55 -2.12 1.64 3.11
CA PHE A 55 -3.53 1.35 3.33
C PHE A 55 -3.76 0.53 4.60
N LEU A 56 -2.91 -0.50 4.86
CA LEU A 56 -3.01 -1.30 6.08
C LEU A 56 -2.86 -0.43 7.33
N ARG A 57 -1.85 0.43 7.40
CA ARG A 57 -1.65 1.36 8.52
C ARG A 57 -2.88 2.24 8.76
N ARG A 58 -3.47 2.74 7.68
CA ARG A 58 -4.68 3.55 7.75
C ARG A 58 -5.88 2.76 8.25
N PHE A 59 -6.09 1.56 7.74
CA PHE A 59 -7.21 0.69 8.14
C PHE A 59 -7.08 0.23 9.58
N SER A 60 -5.88 -0.18 10.01
CA SER A 60 -5.62 -0.57 11.40
C SER A 60 -5.88 0.56 12.38
N LYS A 61 -5.47 1.79 12.04
CA LYS A 61 -5.74 2.96 12.87
C LYS A 61 -7.24 3.31 12.91
N ALA A 62 -7.95 3.17 11.81
CA ALA A 62 -9.38 3.46 11.74
C ALA A 62 -10.24 2.40 12.45
N GLY A 63 -9.79 1.15 12.47
CA GLY A 63 -10.47 0.02 13.10
C GLY A 63 -10.02 -0.27 14.53
N ASP A 64 -9.11 0.54 15.10
CA ASP A 64 -8.51 0.32 16.43
C ASP A 64 -7.99 -1.12 16.62
N VAL A 65 -7.27 -1.60 15.61
CA VAL A 65 -6.79 -2.97 15.49
C VAL A 65 -5.60 -3.21 16.42
N ASP A 66 -5.60 -4.35 17.11
CA ASP A 66 -4.51 -4.74 17.99
C ASP A 66 -3.18 -4.96 17.23
N VAL A 67 -2.07 -4.83 17.96
CA VAL A 67 -0.71 -4.99 17.41
C VAL A 67 -0.50 -6.36 16.78
N LEU A 68 -1.03 -7.42 17.39
CA LEU A 68 -0.91 -8.78 16.88
C LEU A 68 -1.68 -8.96 15.56
N GLN A 69 -2.90 -8.45 15.50
CA GLN A 69 -3.73 -8.46 14.29
C GLN A 69 -3.08 -7.69 13.15
N HIS A 70 -2.54 -6.49 13.47
CA HIS A 70 -1.79 -5.67 12.49
C HIS A 70 -0.56 -6.40 11.96
N SER A 71 0.21 -7.07 12.84
CA SER A 71 1.43 -7.80 12.47
C SER A 71 1.09 -9.01 11.58
N LEU A 72 0.02 -9.73 11.88
CA LEU A 72 -0.43 -10.84 11.05
C LEU A 72 -0.92 -10.36 9.67
N ALA A 73 -1.65 -9.25 9.61
CA ALA A 73 -2.08 -8.65 8.35
C ALA A 73 -0.86 -8.16 7.51
N LYS A 74 0.15 -7.58 8.16
CA LYS A 74 1.40 -7.19 7.51
C LYS A 74 2.11 -8.41 6.91
N PHE A 75 2.24 -9.49 7.67
CA PHE A 75 2.82 -10.75 7.20
C PHE A 75 2.06 -11.31 5.98
N ALA A 76 0.72 -11.28 6.00
CA ALA A 76 -0.08 -11.71 4.86
C ALA A 76 0.16 -10.87 3.60
N ILE A 77 0.34 -9.54 3.74
CA ILE A 77 0.72 -8.67 2.62
C ILE A 77 2.11 -9.02 2.09
N GLU A 78 3.08 -9.27 2.98
CA GLU A 78 4.45 -9.64 2.58
C GLU A 78 4.47 -10.97 1.80
N LEU A 79 3.67 -11.95 2.22
CA LEU A 79 3.49 -13.19 1.45
C LEU A 79 2.84 -12.93 0.07
N ALA A 80 1.86 -12.04 0.01
CA ALA A 80 1.20 -11.70 -1.24
C ALA A 80 2.12 -11.00 -2.26
N LEU A 81 3.20 -10.34 -1.81
CA LEU A 81 4.18 -9.71 -2.72
C LEU A 81 5.00 -10.73 -3.53
N VAL A 82 5.09 -11.98 -3.08
CA VAL A 82 5.80 -13.06 -3.78
C VAL A 82 4.91 -13.73 -4.84
N GLU A 83 3.60 -13.55 -4.75
CA GLU A 83 2.63 -14.17 -5.65
C GLU A 83 2.32 -13.27 -6.85
N TYR A 84 2.72 -13.73 -8.05
CA TYR A 84 2.59 -12.95 -9.29
C TYR A 84 1.12 -12.66 -9.67
N ASP A 85 0.22 -13.59 -9.38
CA ASP A 85 -1.21 -13.45 -9.70
C ASP A 85 -1.90 -12.34 -8.91
N LEU A 86 -1.29 -11.90 -7.81
CA LEU A 86 -1.80 -10.81 -6.97
C LEU A 86 -1.34 -9.41 -7.41
N VAL A 87 -0.37 -9.31 -8.32
CA VAL A 87 0.18 -8.03 -8.82
C VAL A 87 -0.90 -7.09 -9.40
N PRO A 88 -1.90 -7.55 -10.18
CA PRO A 88 -2.92 -6.66 -10.73
C PRO A 88 -3.95 -6.18 -9.70
N ILE A 89 -3.89 -6.69 -8.45
CA ILE A 89 -4.85 -6.31 -7.41
C ILE A 89 -4.45 -4.97 -6.80
N PRO A 90 -5.36 -3.97 -6.74
CA PRO A 90 -5.09 -2.70 -6.10
C PRO A 90 -4.64 -2.86 -4.64
N GLY A 91 -3.59 -2.14 -4.24
CA GLY A 91 -3.00 -2.22 -2.90
C GLY A 91 -4.01 -2.02 -1.75
N SER A 92 -5.03 -1.19 -1.96
CA SER A 92 -6.11 -1.00 -0.99
C SER A 92 -6.97 -2.25 -0.77
N LYS A 93 -7.22 -3.02 -1.84
CA LYS A 93 -7.98 -4.28 -1.72
C LYS A 93 -7.14 -5.35 -1.05
N LEU A 94 -5.85 -5.43 -1.40
CA LEU A 94 -4.92 -6.38 -0.78
C LEU A 94 -4.80 -6.11 0.72
N ALA A 95 -4.64 -4.85 1.11
CA ALA A 95 -4.59 -4.46 2.52
C ALA A 95 -5.88 -4.78 3.29
N ALA A 96 -7.04 -4.52 2.68
CA ALA A 96 -8.33 -4.82 3.31
C ALA A 96 -8.55 -6.33 3.49
N SER A 97 -8.20 -7.14 2.48
CA SER A 97 -8.32 -8.60 2.57
C SER A 97 -7.35 -9.20 3.58
N ALA A 98 -6.11 -8.71 3.63
CA ALA A 98 -5.12 -9.15 4.61
C ALA A 98 -5.55 -8.82 6.04
N LEU A 99 -6.09 -7.63 6.27
CA LEU A 99 -6.63 -7.24 7.58
C LEU A 99 -7.84 -8.10 7.96
N CYS A 100 -8.75 -8.31 7.03
CA CYS A 100 -9.91 -9.18 7.25
C CYS A 100 -9.49 -10.61 7.62
N LEU A 101 -8.49 -11.16 6.90
CA LEU A 101 -7.94 -12.48 7.20
C LEU A 101 -7.34 -12.55 8.61
N SER A 102 -6.56 -11.54 9.01
CA SER A 102 -5.94 -11.50 10.34
C SER A 102 -6.98 -11.45 11.46
N LEU A 103 -8.02 -10.67 11.28
CA LEU A 103 -9.12 -10.57 12.22
C LEU A 103 -9.89 -11.91 12.32
N MET A 104 -10.18 -12.55 11.18
CA MET A 104 -10.84 -13.86 11.15
C MET A 104 -10.05 -14.97 11.86
N LEU A 105 -8.72 -14.92 11.78
CA LEU A 105 -7.85 -15.92 12.39
C LEU A 105 -7.71 -15.72 13.91
N LEU A 106 -7.66 -14.48 14.37
CA LEU A 106 -7.42 -14.16 15.77
C LEU A 106 -8.70 -13.97 16.60
N GLU A 107 -9.77 -13.49 15.96
CA GLU A 107 -11.08 -13.27 16.61
C GLU A 107 -12.24 -13.77 15.75
N PRO A 108 -12.42 -15.08 15.60
CA PRO A 108 -13.44 -15.63 14.72
C PRO A 108 -14.88 -15.28 15.12
N GLN A 109 -15.10 -14.85 16.36
CA GLN A 109 -16.45 -14.55 16.88
C GLN A 109 -16.97 -13.15 16.53
N VAL A 110 -16.09 -12.16 16.34
CA VAL A 110 -16.47 -10.74 16.15
C VAL A 110 -16.75 -10.41 14.70
N LEU A 111 -16.14 -11.13 13.77
CA LEU A 111 -16.09 -10.75 12.36
C LEU A 111 -17.23 -11.21 11.49
N PHE A 112 -17.90 -12.29 11.87
CA PHE A 112 -18.94 -12.87 11.00
C PHE A 112 -20.18 -11.98 10.89
N LYS A 113 -20.40 -11.06 11.85
CA LYS A 113 -21.65 -10.30 11.92
C LYS A 113 -21.57 -8.87 11.37
N GLU A 114 -20.47 -8.14 11.55
CA GLU A 114 -20.44 -6.72 11.20
C GLU A 114 -19.57 -6.37 9.98
N TYR A 115 -18.40 -6.99 9.84
CA TYR A 115 -17.46 -6.64 8.78
C TYR A 115 -17.82 -7.27 7.42
N TYR A 116 -18.28 -8.52 7.43
CA TYR A 116 -18.72 -9.20 6.22
C TYR A 116 -19.99 -8.56 5.66
N TRP A 117 -20.89 -8.10 6.53
CA TRP A 117 -22.09 -7.33 6.16
C TRP A 117 -21.74 -5.97 5.56
N SER A 118 -20.77 -5.26 6.13
CA SER A 118 -20.31 -3.97 5.62
C SER A 118 -19.62 -4.10 4.26
N TYR A 119 -18.81 -5.13 4.06
CA TYR A 119 -18.14 -5.41 2.79
C TYR A 119 -19.13 -5.87 1.70
N LEU A 120 -20.09 -6.71 2.02
CA LEU A 120 -21.13 -7.13 1.08
C LEU A 120 -22.05 -5.97 0.71
N ASN A 121 -22.41 -5.12 1.65
CA ASN A 121 -23.21 -3.92 1.37
C ASN A 121 -22.43 -2.90 0.53
N TYR A 122 -21.12 -2.75 0.74
CA TYR A 122 -20.25 -1.95 -0.11
C TYR A 122 -20.21 -2.48 -1.55
N ARG A 123 -20.12 -3.78 -1.75
CA ARG A 123 -20.16 -4.40 -3.07
C ARG A 123 -21.53 -4.22 -3.74
N ARG A 124 -22.60 -4.29 -2.97
CA ARG A 124 -23.98 -4.12 -3.45
C ARG A 124 -24.30 -2.66 -3.82
N SER A 125 -23.73 -1.69 -3.10
CA SER A 125 -23.92 -0.26 -3.43
C SER A 125 -23.10 0.18 -4.64
N LYS A 126 -21.95 -0.46 -4.95
CA LYS A 126 -21.17 -0.16 -6.18
C LYS A 126 -21.82 -0.64 -7.46
N THR A 127 -22.71 -1.62 -7.40
CA THR A 127 -23.48 -2.06 -8.57
C THR A 127 -24.72 -1.20 -8.82
N ALA A 128 -25.13 -0.39 -7.85
CA ALA A 128 -26.33 0.44 -7.93
C ALA A 128 -26.08 1.95 -8.10
N PHE A 129 -24.89 2.47 -7.71
CA PHE A 129 -24.61 3.92 -7.82
C PHE A 129 -23.10 4.18 -7.92
N GLY A 130 -22.70 4.91 -8.97
CA GLY A 130 -21.32 5.28 -9.29
C GLY A 130 -20.75 6.41 -8.43
N GLU A 131 -21.02 6.51 -7.13
CA GLU A 131 -20.49 7.56 -6.28
C GLU A 131 -20.03 7.07 -4.90
N LYS A 132 -18.98 7.72 -4.43
CA LYS A 132 -18.14 7.41 -3.27
C LYS A 132 -18.86 7.54 -1.93
N PRO A 133 -18.85 6.53 -1.05
CA PRO A 133 -19.28 6.71 0.34
C PRO A 133 -18.13 6.54 1.35
N TRP A 134 -16.99 7.23 1.17
CA TRP A 134 -15.94 7.23 2.19
C TRP A 134 -15.97 8.47 3.10
N CYS A 135 -16.98 9.33 2.97
CA CYS A 135 -17.13 10.58 3.73
C CYS A 135 -18.49 10.75 4.42
N SER A 136 -19.13 9.70 4.89
CA SER A 136 -20.16 9.89 5.90
C SER A 136 -19.69 9.32 7.23
N THR A 137 -18.94 10.16 7.92
CA THR A 137 -18.75 10.15 9.36
C THR A 137 -20.13 10.26 9.99
N ALA A 138 -20.67 9.17 10.48
CA ALA A 138 -21.68 9.28 11.52
C ALA A 138 -21.89 7.93 12.19
N ALA A 139 -21.82 7.96 13.50
CA ALA A 139 -22.33 6.99 14.44
C ALA A 139 -21.41 5.80 14.78
N ILE A 140 -20.24 6.11 15.34
CA ILE A 140 -19.81 5.31 16.49
C ILE A 140 -20.43 5.99 17.72
N THR A 141 -21.66 5.65 18.01
CA THR A 141 -22.27 6.00 19.30
C THR A 141 -21.61 5.12 20.36
N ARG A 142 -20.78 5.76 21.17
CA ARG A 142 -20.34 5.20 22.45
C ARG A 142 -21.58 4.75 23.23
N ARG A 143 -21.65 3.50 23.55
CA ARG A 143 -22.45 3.05 24.70
C ARG A 143 -21.50 2.84 25.85
N SER A 144 -21.68 3.72 26.83
CA SER A 144 -21.23 3.64 28.21
C SER A 144 -21.67 2.33 28.85
#